data_83f859a260bdf6f25178a9301f65f600
#
_entry.id   83f859a260bdf6f25178a9301f65f600
#
_cell.length_a   1.000
_cell.length_b   1.000
_cell.length_c   1.000
_cell.angle_alpha   90.00
_cell.angle_beta   90.00
_cell.angle_gamma   90.00
#
_symmetry.space_group_name_H-M   'P 1'
#
loop_
_entity.id
_entity.type
_entity.pdbx_description
1 polymer ?
#
loop_
_entity_poly.entity_id
_entity_poly.type
_entity_poly.pdbx_seq_one_letter_code
_entity_poly.pdbx_strand_id
1 'polypeptide(L)'
;MDNDVRIYRPRSLDQFIGQNLVRKNLKVFIESAKERETSLDHVLLAGPPGLGKTTLANIIANELSVNIRVTSGPLITKAGDLAAILSNMEQNDVLFIDEIHRLSSSVEEVLYAAMEDYVLDILIGEGPAAKSVRIELSPFTLIGATTRLGLISNPLRERFGIPITLDSVSYTHLTLPTIYSV
;
A
#
# COMPACT_ATOMS: atom_id res chain seq x y z
N MET A 1 -31.04 6.30 -24.51
CA MET A 1 -30.22 7.39 -23.90
C MET A 1 -29.45 6.75 -22.78
N ASP A 2 -28.28 6.18 -23.12
CA ASP A 2 -27.40 5.55 -22.16
C ASP A 2 -26.66 6.64 -21.36
N ASN A 3 -27.07 6.81 -20.11
CA ASN A 3 -26.30 7.58 -19.14
C ASN A 3 -25.08 6.74 -18.72
N ASP A 4 -24.05 6.80 -19.55
CA ASP A 4 -22.74 6.25 -19.24
C ASP A 4 -22.12 7.17 -18.15
N VAL A 5 -22.47 6.92 -16.91
CA VAL A 5 -21.81 7.54 -15.75
C VAL A 5 -20.41 6.94 -15.69
N ARG A 6 -19.50 7.48 -16.50
CA ARG A 6 -18.08 7.17 -16.41
C ARG A 6 -17.62 7.55 -15.01
N ILE A 7 -17.46 6.53 -14.16
CA ILE A 7 -16.84 6.72 -12.85
C ILE A 7 -15.42 7.24 -13.13
N TYR A 8 -15.25 8.53 -12.96
CA TYR A 8 -13.95 9.17 -13.12
C TYR A 8 -13.04 8.72 -12.00
N ARG A 9 -12.07 7.86 -12.36
CA ARG A 9 -11.00 7.46 -11.41
C ARG A 9 -9.79 8.35 -11.67
N PRO A 10 -9.33 9.12 -10.67
CA PRO A 10 -8.14 9.94 -10.84
C PRO A 10 -6.91 9.08 -11.15
N ARG A 11 -6.06 9.58 -12.04
CA ARG A 11 -4.83 8.89 -12.49
C ARG A 11 -3.55 9.55 -11.98
N SER A 12 -3.67 10.73 -11.40
CA SER A 12 -2.54 11.48 -10.86
C SER A 12 -2.89 12.04 -9.48
N LEU A 13 -1.87 12.42 -8.72
CA LEU A 13 -2.06 13.06 -7.41
C LEU A 13 -2.86 14.35 -7.51
N ASP A 14 -2.65 15.13 -8.55
CA ASP A 14 -3.36 16.41 -8.75
C ASP A 14 -4.86 16.21 -8.97
N GLN A 15 -5.26 15.04 -9.44
CA GLN A 15 -6.66 14.68 -9.65
C GLN A 15 -7.32 14.04 -8.42
N PHE A 16 -6.54 13.67 -7.41
CA PHE A 16 -7.06 13.06 -6.19
C PHE A 16 -7.66 14.12 -5.28
N ILE A 17 -8.99 14.15 -5.21
CA ILE A 17 -9.75 15.22 -4.55
C ILE A 17 -9.91 14.96 -3.05
N GLY A 18 -9.80 16.02 -2.24
CA GLY A 18 -10.26 16.05 -0.84
C GLY A 18 -9.20 15.75 0.22
N GLN A 19 -7.95 15.45 -0.15
CA GLN A 19 -6.87 15.11 0.77
C GLN A 19 -5.62 15.95 0.45
N ASN A 20 -5.74 17.27 0.53
CA ASN A 20 -4.69 18.19 0.08
C ASN A 20 -3.34 18.00 0.80
N LEU A 21 -3.36 17.79 2.12
CA LEU A 21 -2.15 17.54 2.89
C LEU A 21 -1.49 16.22 2.51
N VAL A 22 -2.30 15.16 2.35
CA VAL A 22 -1.84 13.84 1.90
C VAL A 22 -1.19 13.94 0.53
N ARG A 23 -1.83 14.62 -0.43
CA ARG A 23 -1.27 14.84 -1.77
C ARG A 23 0.07 15.55 -1.72
N LYS A 24 0.16 16.63 -0.96
CA LYS A 24 1.37 17.44 -0.85
C LYS A 24 2.53 16.63 -0.27
N ASN A 25 2.27 15.87 0.80
CA ASN A 25 3.28 15.05 1.44
C ASN A 25 3.73 13.90 0.54
N LEU A 26 2.80 13.19 -0.09
CA LEU A 26 3.12 12.11 -1.03
C LEU A 26 3.94 12.60 -2.22
N LYS A 27 3.63 13.77 -2.76
CA LYS A 27 4.38 14.35 -3.86
C LYS A 27 5.86 14.53 -3.50
N VAL A 28 6.16 15.03 -2.32
CA VAL A 28 7.53 15.19 -1.83
C VAL A 28 8.24 13.84 -1.70
N PHE A 29 7.60 12.84 -1.11
CA PHE A 29 8.19 11.50 -0.97
C PHE A 29 8.44 10.83 -2.32
N ILE A 30 7.50 10.93 -3.25
CA ILE A 30 7.61 10.35 -4.58
C ILE A 30 8.74 11.03 -5.37
N GLU A 31 8.80 12.35 -5.39
CA GLU A 31 9.86 13.09 -6.07
C GLU A 31 11.24 12.73 -5.50
N SER A 32 11.36 12.64 -4.18
CA SER A 32 12.61 12.24 -3.52
C SER A 32 13.05 10.82 -3.88
N ALA A 33 12.11 9.86 -3.95
CA ALA A 33 12.41 8.50 -4.36
C ALA A 33 12.88 8.45 -5.82
N LYS A 34 12.25 9.21 -6.70
CA LYS A 34 12.61 9.29 -8.12
C LYS A 34 14.00 9.90 -8.31
N GLU A 35 14.33 10.97 -7.60
CA GLU A 35 15.64 11.61 -7.66
C GLU A 35 16.78 10.69 -7.19
N ARG A 36 16.50 9.86 -6.18
CA ARG A 36 17.48 8.90 -5.67
C ARG A 36 17.51 7.58 -6.46
N GLU A 37 16.60 7.40 -7.40
CA GLU A 37 16.42 6.14 -8.15
C GLU A 37 16.22 4.92 -7.23
N THR A 38 15.52 5.12 -6.12
CA THR A 38 15.22 4.09 -5.13
C THR A 38 13.72 3.79 -5.07
N SER A 39 13.36 2.65 -4.46
CA SER A 39 11.97 2.40 -4.12
C SER A 39 11.47 3.44 -3.10
N LEU A 40 10.17 3.76 -3.18
CA LEU A 40 9.50 4.57 -2.18
C LEU A 40 9.48 3.79 -0.86
N ASP A 41 9.54 4.48 0.27
CA ASP A 41 9.30 3.86 1.58
C ASP A 41 7.91 3.24 1.63
N HIS A 42 7.75 2.16 2.39
CA HIS A 42 6.48 1.47 2.50
C HIS A 42 5.39 2.38 3.07
N VAL A 43 4.20 2.29 2.50
CA VAL A 43 3.06 3.17 2.79
C VAL A 43 1.93 2.39 3.46
N LEU A 44 1.40 2.90 4.55
CA LEU A 44 0.20 2.36 5.20
C LEU A 44 -0.97 3.34 5.03
N LEU A 45 -2.00 2.90 4.35
CA LEU A 45 -3.23 3.66 4.13
C LEU A 45 -4.30 3.17 5.11
N ALA A 46 -4.72 4.02 6.02
CA ALA A 46 -5.77 3.72 6.97
C ALA A 46 -6.98 4.65 6.75
N GLY A 47 -8.16 4.12 6.90
CA GLY A 47 -9.38 4.89 6.79
C GLY A 47 -10.60 4.06 6.41
N PRO A 48 -11.81 4.66 6.50
CA PRO A 48 -13.05 3.99 6.13
C PRO A 48 -13.04 3.46 4.70
N PRO A 49 -13.88 2.45 4.38
CA PRO A 49 -14.01 1.95 3.02
C PRO A 49 -14.57 3.04 2.09
N GLY A 50 -14.24 2.94 0.80
CA GLY A 50 -14.76 3.85 -0.22
C GLY A 50 -14.04 5.20 -0.34
N LEU A 51 -12.94 5.44 0.39
CA LEU A 51 -12.17 6.67 0.30
C LEU A 51 -11.05 6.65 -0.75
N GLY A 52 -10.98 5.61 -1.56
CA GLY A 52 -10.06 5.55 -2.68
C GLY A 52 -8.65 5.05 -2.35
N LYS A 53 -8.49 4.18 -1.34
CA LYS A 53 -7.18 3.59 -0.99
C LYS A 53 -6.54 2.86 -2.17
N THR A 54 -7.31 2.02 -2.87
CA THR A 54 -6.84 1.32 -4.08
C THR A 54 -6.49 2.31 -5.19
N THR A 55 -7.31 3.33 -5.38
CA THR A 55 -7.07 4.38 -6.36
C THR A 55 -5.78 5.13 -6.05
N LEU A 56 -5.54 5.46 -4.79
CA LEU A 56 -4.31 6.13 -4.36
C LEU A 56 -3.08 5.26 -4.58
N ALA A 57 -3.16 3.96 -4.32
CA ALA A 57 -2.07 3.03 -4.62
C ALA A 57 -1.73 3.00 -6.12
N ASN A 58 -2.73 2.96 -6.99
CA ASN A 58 -2.53 3.04 -8.44
C ASN A 58 -1.90 4.37 -8.86
N ILE A 59 -2.32 5.48 -8.26
CA ILE A 59 -1.74 6.81 -8.52
C ILE A 59 -0.26 6.82 -8.13
N ILE A 60 0.09 6.30 -6.96
CA ILE A 60 1.48 6.23 -6.51
C ILE A 60 2.34 5.43 -7.50
N ALA A 61 1.88 4.27 -7.95
CA ALA A 61 2.60 3.49 -8.94
C ALA A 61 2.76 4.22 -10.28
N ASN A 62 1.72 4.92 -10.74
CA ASN A 62 1.78 5.73 -11.95
C ASN A 62 2.78 6.88 -11.83
N GLU A 63 2.78 7.58 -10.72
CA GLU A 63 3.71 8.69 -10.46
C GLU A 63 5.17 8.20 -10.37
N LEU A 64 5.39 7.00 -9.84
CA LEU A 64 6.69 6.34 -9.82
C LEU A 64 7.10 5.70 -11.16
N SER A 65 6.18 5.62 -12.12
CA SER A 65 6.37 4.94 -13.42
C SER A 65 6.76 3.46 -13.28
N VAL A 66 6.13 2.76 -12.34
CA VAL A 66 6.34 1.34 -12.05
C VAL A 66 5.03 0.55 -12.15
N ASN A 67 5.16 -0.78 -12.20
CA ASN A 67 3.99 -1.66 -12.19
C ASN A 67 3.42 -1.79 -10.78
N ILE A 68 2.14 -2.12 -10.70
CA ILE A 68 1.46 -2.43 -9.45
C ILE A 68 0.88 -3.84 -9.50
N ARG A 69 1.07 -4.58 -8.41
CA ARG A 69 0.38 -5.83 -8.11
C ARG A 69 -0.65 -5.57 -7.02
N VAL A 70 -1.89 -5.94 -7.26
CA VAL A 70 -3.00 -5.74 -6.32
C VAL A 70 -3.43 -7.08 -5.77
N THR A 71 -3.46 -7.18 -4.45
CA THR A 71 -3.95 -8.36 -3.73
C THR A 71 -4.66 -7.94 -2.44
N SER A 72 -5.03 -8.89 -1.62
CA SER A 72 -5.64 -8.63 -0.31
C SER A 72 -5.15 -9.62 0.74
N GLY A 73 -5.25 -9.25 2.02
CA GLY A 73 -4.86 -10.11 3.13
C GLY A 73 -5.54 -11.49 3.07
N PRO A 74 -6.85 -11.59 2.86
CA PRO A 74 -7.55 -12.89 2.75
C PRO A 74 -7.06 -13.81 1.64
N LEU A 75 -6.50 -13.27 0.56
CA LEU A 75 -5.98 -14.05 -0.57
C LEU A 75 -4.59 -14.63 -0.31
N ILE A 76 -3.87 -14.09 0.66
CA ILE A 76 -2.53 -14.56 1.04
C ILE A 76 -2.68 -15.47 2.26
N THR A 77 -2.90 -16.75 2.04
CA THR A 77 -3.17 -17.71 3.13
C THR A 77 -1.92 -18.33 3.73
N LYS A 78 -0.85 -18.39 2.97
CA LYS A 78 0.43 -19.00 3.37
C LYS A 78 1.63 -18.22 2.79
N ALA A 79 2.79 -18.45 3.38
CA ALA A 79 4.04 -17.80 2.96
C ALA A 79 4.36 -18.01 1.47
N GLY A 80 4.03 -19.18 0.92
CA GLY A 80 4.22 -19.47 -0.50
C GLY A 80 3.43 -18.57 -1.44
N ASP A 81 2.24 -18.13 -1.04
CA ASP A 81 1.43 -17.20 -1.83
C ASP A 81 2.12 -15.83 -1.94
N LEU A 82 2.65 -15.34 -0.83
CA LEU A 82 3.43 -14.09 -0.80
C LEU A 82 4.72 -14.21 -1.61
N ALA A 83 5.43 -15.32 -1.47
CA ALA A 83 6.65 -15.60 -2.21
C ALA A 83 6.42 -15.59 -3.73
N ALA A 84 5.34 -16.20 -4.19
CA ALA A 84 4.99 -16.24 -5.61
C ALA A 84 4.75 -14.82 -6.17
N ILE A 85 4.12 -13.95 -5.40
CA ILE A 85 3.89 -12.57 -5.82
C ILE A 85 5.21 -11.79 -5.87
N LEU A 86 5.98 -11.81 -4.78
CA LEU A 86 7.18 -10.99 -4.64
C LEU A 86 8.31 -11.42 -5.58
N SER A 87 8.44 -12.71 -5.85
CA SER A 87 9.47 -13.24 -6.77
C SER A 87 9.26 -12.83 -8.23
N ASN A 88 8.04 -12.43 -8.60
CA ASN A 88 7.69 -12.01 -9.96
C ASN A 88 7.64 -10.47 -10.11
N MET A 89 8.01 -9.73 -9.10
CA MET A 89 8.04 -8.26 -9.15
C MET A 89 9.37 -7.76 -9.71
N GLU A 90 9.30 -6.70 -10.48
CA GLU A 90 10.47 -5.99 -10.99
C GLU A 90 10.94 -4.94 -9.99
N GLN A 91 12.13 -4.39 -10.24
CA GLN A 91 12.72 -3.38 -9.37
C GLN A 91 11.81 -2.16 -9.21
N ASN A 92 11.63 -1.75 -7.98
CA ASN A 92 10.81 -0.61 -7.54
C ASN A 92 9.30 -0.73 -7.80
N ASP A 93 8.82 -1.90 -8.21
CA ASP A 93 7.38 -2.15 -8.36
C ASP A 93 6.63 -1.97 -7.03
N VAL A 94 5.34 -1.74 -7.13
CA VAL A 94 4.44 -1.59 -5.99
C VAL A 94 3.63 -2.87 -5.79
N LEU A 95 3.61 -3.36 -4.55
CA LEU A 95 2.67 -4.36 -4.08
C LEU A 95 1.61 -3.69 -3.21
N PHE A 96 0.36 -3.76 -3.60
CA PHE A 96 -0.78 -3.30 -2.82
C PHE A 96 -1.49 -4.47 -2.16
N ILE A 97 -1.58 -4.45 -0.83
CA ILE A 97 -2.32 -5.44 -0.04
C ILE A 97 -3.48 -4.74 0.66
N ASP A 98 -4.70 -4.97 0.17
CA ASP A 98 -5.89 -4.50 0.84
C ASP A 98 -6.23 -5.37 2.06
N GLU A 99 -6.91 -4.82 3.04
CA GLU A 99 -7.21 -5.50 4.29
C GLU A 99 -5.99 -6.21 4.91
N ILE A 100 -4.85 -5.53 4.96
CA ILE A 100 -3.58 -6.11 5.42
C ILE A 100 -3.63 -6.63 6.86
N HIS A 101 -4.55 -6.12 7.69
CA HIS A 101 -4.80 -6.60 9.05
C HIS A 101 -5.29 -8.05 9.11
N ARG A 102 -5.71 -8.63 7.98
CA ARG A 102 -6.19 -10.02 7.89
C ARG A 102 -5.11 -11.04 7.54
N LEU A 103 -3.86 -10.62 7.43
CA LEU A 103 -2.75 -11.55 7.27
C LEU A 103 -2.55 -12.40 8.54
N SER A 104 -2.24 -13.68 8.35
CA SER A 104 -1.84 -14.55 9.48
C SER A 104 -0.47 -14.14 10.02
N SER A 105 -0.19 -14.51 11.28
CA SER A 105 1.10 -14.21 11.92
C SER A 105 2.29 -14.79 11.15
N SER A 106 2.15 -15.99 10.61
CA SER A 106 3.23 -16.66 9.85
C SER A 106 3.54 -15.95 8.53
N VAL A 107 2.51 -15.45 7.84
CA VAL A 107 2.68 -14.63 6.63
C VAL A 107 3.28 -13.28 6.97
N GLU A 108 2.82 -12.67 8.05
CA GLU A 108 3.31 -11.37 8.52
C GLU A 108 4.80 -11.40 8.83
N GLU A 109 5.30 -12.47 9.49
CA GLU A 109 6.73 -12.64 9.77
C GLU A 109 7.59 -12.71 8.48
N VAL A 110 7.12 -13.42 7.48
CA VAL A 110 7.80 -13.46 6.17
C VAL A 110 7.80 -12.08 5.50
N LEU A 111 6.71 -11.36 5.65
CA LEU A 111 6.59 -10.00 5.12
C LEU A 111 7.57 -9.02 5.77
N TYR A 112 7.87 -9.16 7.06
CA TYR A 112 8.83 -8.29 7.75
C TYR A 112 10.22 -8.34 7.10
N ALA A 113 10.75 -9.53 6.86
CA ALA A 113 12.05 -9.68 6.22
C ALA A 113 12.04 -9.15 4.78
N ALA A 114 10.94 -9.35 4.07
CA ALA A 114 10.78 -8.83 2.72
C ALA A 114 10.76 -7.29 2.69
N MET A 115 10.12 -6.66 3.66
CA MET A 115 10.05 -5.19 3.75
C MET A 115 11.38 -4.55 4.17
N GLU A 116 12.10 -5.16 5.11
CA GLU A 116 13.32 -4.59 5.67
C GLU A 116 14.56 -4.88 4.82
N ASP A 117 14.73 -6.15 4.44
CA ASP A 117 15.97 -6.64 3.84
C ASP A 117 15.80 -7.10 2.39
N TYR A 118 14.60 -7.04 1.85
CA TYR A 118 14.26 -7.54 0.52
C TYR A 118 14.67 -9.01 0.33
N VAL A 119 14.36 -9.83 1.32
CA VAL A 119 14.60 -11.26 1.32
C VAL A 119 13.35 -12.03 1.74
N LEU A 120 13.25 -13.26 1.24
CA LEU A 120 12.26 -14.24 1.68
C LEU A 120 12.98 -15.44 2.26
N ASP A 121 12.64 -15.83 3.48
CA ASP A 121 13.05 -17.08 4.09
C ASP A 121 11.88 -18.07 4.01
N ILE A 122 12.02 -19.10 3.19
CA ILE A 122 10.96 -20.09 2.93
C ILE A 122 11.43 -21.46 3.39
N LEU A 123 10.55 -22.17 4.10
CA LEU A 123 10.76 -23.57 4.43
C LEU A 123 10.30 -24.46 3.26
N ILE A 124 11.21 -25.28 2.74
CA ILE A 124 10.94 -26.28 1.71
C ILE A 124 11.04 -27.66 2.35
N GLY A 125 9.99 -28.47 2.19
CA GLY A 125 9.90 -29.81 2.76
C GLY A 125 9.15 -29.85 4.08
N GLU A 126 8.96 -31.07 4.61
CA GLU A 126 8.25 -31.32 5.85
C GLU A 126 9.14 -32.06 6.86
N GLY A 127 8.87 -31.84 8.15
CA GLY A 127 9.51 -32.51 9.25
C GLY A 127 11.01 -32.19 9.41
N PRO A 128 11.82 -33.14 9.91
CA PRO A 128 13.26 -32.92 10.18
C PRO A 128 14.10 -32.64 8.93
N ALA A 129 13.58 -32.99 7.74
CA ALA A 129 14.24 -32.78 6.45
C ALA A 129 13.93 -31.40 5.83
N ALA A 130 13.13 -30.57 6.50
CA ALA A 130 12.81 -29.24 6.01
C ALA A 130 14.07 -28.37 5.94
N LYS A 131 14.24 -27.69 4.82
CA LYS A 131 15.34 -26.74 4.59
C LYS A 131 14.80 -25.34 4.45
N SER A 132 15.48 -24.40 5.11
CA SER A 132 15.23 -22.98 4.88
C SER A 132 16.01 -22.52 3.64
N VAL A 133 15.30 -21.90 2.72
CA VAL A 133 15.90 -21.29 1.51
C VAL A 133 15.68 -19.79 1.57
N ARG A 134 16.75 -19.04 1.41
CA ARG A 134 16.71 -17.58 1.30
C ARG A 134 16.67 -17.17 -0.15
N ILE A 135 15.67 -16.37 -0.51
CA ILE A 135 15.49 -15.81 -1.85
C ILE A 135 15.69 -14.29 -1.75
N GLU A 136 16.60 -13.75 -2.57
CA GLU A 136 16.76 -12.30 -2.69
C GLU A 136 15.68 -11.73 -3.60
N LEU A 137 15.10 -10.61 -3.19
CA LEU A 137 14.06 -9.88 -3.91
C LEU A 137 14.62 -8.60 -4.52
N SER A 138 14.08 -8.18 -5.63
CA SER A 138 14.28 -6.81 -6.10
C SER A 138 13.61 -5.83 -5.13
N PRO A 139 14.22 -4.66 -4.85
CA PRO A 139 13.58 -3.63 -4.03
C PRO A 139 12.18 -3.30 -4.55
N PHE A 140 11.23 -3.19 -3.66
CA PHE A 140 9.83 -2.90 -3.95
C PHE A 140 9.22 -1.97 -2.90
N THR A 141 8.06 -1.41 -3.19
CA THR A 141 7.27 -0.66 -2.22
C THR A 141 6.02 -1.43 -1.87
N LEU A 142 5.82 -1.70 -0.57
CA LEU A 142 4.57 -2.21 -0.07
C LEU A 142 3.63 -1.06 0.26
N ILE A 143 2.41 -1.11 -0.26
CA ILE A 143 1.31 -0.25 0.15
C ILE A 143 0.28 -1.15 0.82
N GLY A 144 0.17 -1.06 2.14
CA GLY A 144 -0.85 -1.74 2.91
C GLY A 144 -2.07 -0.85 3.10
N ALA A 145 -3.26 -1.41 3.02
CA ALA A 145 -4.50 -0.70 3.30
C ALA A 145 -5.30 -1.42 4.38
N THR A 146 -5.90 -0.64 5.26
CA THR A 146 -6.75 -1.15 6.33
C THR A 146 -7.89 -0.19 6.65
N THR A 147 -9.05 -0.75 6.95
CA THR A 147 -10.17 -0.02 7.55
C THR A 147 -10.08 -0.02 9.09
N ARG A 148 -9.17 -0.83 9.67
CA ARG A 148 -9.05 -1.07 11.11
C ARG A 148 -7.59 -0.95 11.55
N LEU A 149 -7.11 0.28 11.69
CA LEU A 149 -5.72 0.55 12.09
C LEU A 149 -5.35 -0.14 13.42
N GLY A 150 -6.27 -0.23 14.37
CA GLY A 150 -6.06 -0.90 15.65
C GLY A 150 -5.83 -2.40 15.57
N LEU A 151 -6.14 -3.05 14.45
CA LEU A 151 -5.89 -4.48 14.21
C LEU A 151 -4.53 -4.76 13.57
N ILE A 152 -3.81 -3.72 13.14
CA ILE A 152 -2.43 -3.88 12.65
C ILE A 152 -1.51 -4.11 13.84
N SER A 153 -0.69 -5.16 13.78
CA SER A 153 0.31 -5.43 14.81
C SER A 153 1.34 -4.29 14.89
N ASN A 154 1.86 -4.02 16.08
CA ASN A 154 2.89 -2.99 16.24
C ASN A 154 4.13 -3.27 15.39
N PRO A 155 4.66 -4.51 15.34
CA PRO A 155 5.81 -4.83 14.49
C PRO A 155 5.56 -4.51 13.00
N LEU A 156 4.37 -4.78 12.48
CA LEU A 156 4.04 -4.44 11.09
C LEU A 156 3.91 -2.93 10.90
N ARG A 157 3.22 -2.26 11.81
CA ARG A 157 3.03 -0.80 11.75
C ARG A 157 4.34 -0.03 11.72
N GLU A 158 5.30 -0.42 12.53
CA GLU A 158 6.62 0.23 12.64
C GLU A 158 7.45 0.13 11.36
N ARG A 159 7.14 -0.84 10.49
CA ARG A 159 7.85 -1.04 9.23
C ARG A 159 7.36 -0.16 8.09
N PHE A 160 6.26 0.56 8.28
CA PHE A 160 5.76 1.53 7.32
C PHE A 160 6.37 2.91 7.60
N GLY A 161 7.19 3.39 6.69
CA GLY A 161 7.82 4.71 6.79
C GLY A 161 6.86 5.87 6.49
N ILE A 162 5.77 5.60 5.77
CA ILE A 162 4.79 6.62 5.36
C ILE A 162 3.38 6.19 5.80
N PRO A 163 2.97 6.52 7.04
CA PRO A 163 1.60 6.30 7.49
C PRO A 163 0.69 7.44 7.00
N ILE A 164 -0.44 7.07 6.39
CA ILE A 164 -1.44 8.01 5.87
C ILE A 164 -2.81 7.61 6.41
N THR A 165 -3.50 8.57 7.02
CA THR A 165 -4.89 8.42 7.41
C THR A 165 -5.77 9.21 6.45
N LEU A 166 -6.72 8.50 5.82
CA LEU A 166 -7.72 9.10 4.95
C LEU A 166 -9.00 9.34 5.74
N ASP A 167 -9.45 10.57 5.77
CA ASP A 167 -10.68 10.96 6.44
C ASP A 167 -11.80 11.16 5.43
N SER A 168 -13.03 10.89 5.86
CA SER A 168 -14.19 11.29 5.07
C SER A 168 -14.26 12.82 5.06
N VAL A 169 -14.16 13.42 3.87
CA VAL A 169 -14.35 14.87 3.73
C VAL A 169 -15.82 15.17 4.00
N SER A 170 -16.11 15.81 5.11
CA SER A 170 -17.44 16.30 5.37
C SER A 170 -17.69 17.55 4.52
N TYR A 171 -18.58 17.44 3.54
CA TYR A 171 -19.01 18.60 2.75
C TYR A 171 -19.57 19.74 3.60
N THR A 172 -20.01 19.45 4.81
CA THR A 172 -20.47 20.46 5.76
C THR A 172 -19.38 21.43 6.21
N HIS A 173 -18.11 21.04 6.21
CA HIS A 173 -16.99 21.95 6.52
C HIS A 173 -16.64 22.91 5.37
N LEU A 174 -16.99 22.59 4.14
CA LEU A 174 -16.73 23.47 3.00
C LEU A 174 -17.75 24.60 2.84
N THR A 175 -18.94 24.46 3.44
CA THR A 175 -20.02 25.45 3.34
C THR A 175 -20.11 26.38 4.54
N LEU A 176 -19.56 26.01 5.70
CA LEU A 176 -19.61 26.83 6.92
C LEU A 176 -18.89 28.19 6.82
N PRO A 177 -17.71 28.32 6.16
CA PRO A 177 -17.07 29.63 6.02
C PRO A 177 -17.85 30.63 5.18
N THR A 178 -18.68 30.18 4.26
CA THR A 178 -19.50 31.06 3.39
C THR A 178 -20.77 31.53 4.05
N ILE A 179 -21.27 30.83 5.06
CA ILE A 179 -22.48 31.21 5.80
C ILE A 179 -22.20 32.29 6.83
N TYR A 180 -20.99 32.41 7.35
CA TYR A 180 -20.57 33.34 8.38
C TYR A 180 -19.78 34.54 7.88
N SER A 181 -19.58 34.69 6.59
CA SER A 181 -18.89 35.82 5.96
C SER A 181 -19.85 36.95 5.61
N VAL A 182 -20.68 37.35 6.54
CA VAL A 182 -21.54 38.55 6.40
C VAL A 182 -21.02 39.67 7.28
#